data_4467785508e8610f23a78901b18cd9df
#
_entry.id   4467785508e8610f23a78901b18cd9df
#
_cell.length_a   1.000
_cell.length_b   1.000
_cell.length_c   1.000
_cell.angle_alpha   90.00
_cell.angle_beta   90.00
_cell.angle_gamma   90.00
#
_symmetry.space_group_name_H-M   'P 1'
#
loop_
_entity.id
_entity.type
_entity.pdbx_description
1 polymer ?
#
loop_
_entity_poly.entity_id
_entity_poly.type
_entity_poly.pdbx_seq_one_letter_code
_entity_poly.pdbx_strand_id
1 'polypeptide(L)'
;MEYRLLGRSGLKVSTITMGTMTIGGEGKFAQVGNVGLDEARRYVDLCLDAGVNLIDTANIYSAGASEEIIGEVLGGKRKNGVLIATKARFSMGPGPNDGGLSRHHLISECEASLKRLKTDVIDLYQVHQWDGQTPLEETIAALDTLVNQGKVRYIGCSNYSGWHIMKALGVSAHEHRQRFVSQQIHYTLEAREAEYELIPIAIDQSLGVLVWSPLAGGLLSGKHRRGQTPEGTRQLAGWNEPPIRDEERLWKIVDMLVAIAAERGVSPAQVALAWLIGRKGVTSVIIGGRKEEQFRDNLAAASLKLTEEERELLDAVSLPPVIYPYWHQLWTAKDRLGEADLSLLGPHV
;
A
#
# COMPACT_ATOMS: atom_id res chain seq x y z
N MET A 1 0.10 -13.97 -13.02
CA MET A 1 0.59 -12.73 -12.33
C MET A 1 1.20 -11.79 -13.36
N GLU A 2 0.80 -10.52 -13.36
CA GLU A 2 1.39 -9.46 -14.17
C GLU A 2 2.47 -8.74 -13.33
N TYR A 3 3.52 -8.20 -14.01
CA TYR A 3 4.58 -7.42 -13.37
C TYR A 3 4.65 -6.02 -13.98
N ARG A 4 4.79 -5.01 -13.13
CA ARG A 4 4.85 -3.59 -13.49
C ARG A 4 6.13 -2.96 -12.98
N LEU A 5 6.64 -1.97 -13.70
CA LEU A 5 7.75 -1.14 -13.19
C LEU A 5 7.30 -0.38 -11.95
N LEU A 6 8.14 -0.37 -10.91
CA LEU A 6 7.90 0.42 -9.70
C LEU A 6 8.27 1.89 -9.98
N GLY A 7 7.31 2.62 -10.54
CA GLY A 7 7.51 4.00 -10.93
C GLY A 7 8.64 4.17 -11.96
N ARG A 8 9.36 5.27 -11.86
CA ARG A 8 10.53 5.57 -12.71
C ARG A 8 11.78 4.81 -12.22
N SER A 9 11.68 3.49 -12.17
CA SER A 9 12.79 2.61 -11.84
C SER A 9 12.81 1.40 -12.77
N GLY A 10 13.91 0.65 -12.79
CA GLY A 10 14.00 -0.63 -13.51
C GLY A 10 13.43 -1.82 -12.74
N LEU A 11 12.96 -1.61 -11.50
CA LEU A 11 12.45 -2.67 -10.65
C LEU A 11 11.05 -3.09 -11.07
N LYS A 12 10.86 -4.37 -11.38
CA LYS A 12 9.54 -4.95 -11.68
C LYS A 12 8.97 -5.65 -10.46
N VAL A 13 7.77 -5.26 -10.08
CA VAL A 13 7.00 -5.86 -8.98
C VAL A 13 5.70 -6.47 -9.49
N SER A 14 5.23 -7.52 -8.84
CA SER A 14 3.94 -8.15 -9.13
C SER A 14 2.78 -7.19 -8.82
N THR A 15 1.69 -7.29 -9.55
CA THR A 15 0.47 -6.47 -9.33
C THR A 15 -0.21 -6.74 -7.98
N ILE A 16 0.18 -7.82 -7.32
CA ILE A 16 -0.16 -8.12 -5.93
C ILE A 16 1.13 -8.23 -5.13
N THR A 17 1.16 -7.60 -3.96
CA THR A 17 2.23 -7.64 -2.96
C THR A 17 1.73 -8.34 -1.71
N MET A 18 2.54 -9.16 -1.07
CA MET A 18 2.21 -9.77 0.21
C MET A 18 2.50 -8.79 1.36
N GLY A 19 1.47 -8.40 2.11
CA GLY A 19 1.60 -7.62 3.33
C GLY A 19 1.70 -8.51 4.57
N THR A 20 2.49 -8.08 5.55
CA THR A 20 2.84 -8.89 6.72
C THR A 20 2.36 -8.32 8.05
N MET A 21 1.50 -7.30 8.06
CA MET A 21 1.01 -6.66 9.29
C MET A 21 0.26 -7.62 10.24
N THR A 22 -0.25 -8.74 9.72
CA THR A 22 -0.92 -9.78 10.51
C THR A 22 0.04 -10.81 11.13
N ILE A 23 1.33 -10.74 10.82
CA ILE A 23 2.36 -11.67 11.27
C ILE A 23 3.00 -11.18 12.56
N GLY A 24 3.14 -12.07 13.55
CA GLY A 24 3.71 -11.82 14.87
C GLY A 24 2.66 -11.78 15.97
N GLY A 25 1.80 -10.75 16.01
CA GLY A 25 0.72 -10.63 17.01
C GLY A 25 1.16 -10.06 18.35
N GLU A 26 2.20 -9.21 18.35
CA GLU A 26 2.67 -8.56 19.58
C GLU A 26 2.13 -7.14 19.74
N GLY A 27 2.00 -6.70 21.00
CA GLY A 27 1.54 -5.36 21.37
C GLY A 27 0.18 -5.03 20.77
N LYS A 28 0.02 -3.83 20.25
CA LYS A 28 -1.22 -3.37 19.62
C LYS A 28 -1.60 -4.18 18.34
N PHE A 29 -0.63 -4.85 17.72
CA PHE A 29 -0.86 -5.64 16.50
C PHE A 29 -1.54 -7.00 16.79
N ALA A 30 -1.63 -7.45 18.05
CA ALA A 30 -2.39 -8.64 18.41
C ALA A 30 -3.87 -8.59 17.97
N GLN A 31 -4.45 -7.38 17.88
CA GLN A 31 -5.81 -7.17 17.37
C GLN A 31 -5.91 -7.35 15.84
N VAL A 32 -4.80 -7.18 15.13
CA VAL A 32 -4.75 -7.27 13.66
C VAL A 32 -4.58 -8.72 13.21
N GLY A 33 -3.72 -9.46 13.90
CA GLY A 33 -3.45 -10.86 13.62
C GLY A 33 -2.33 -11.38 14.53
N ASN A 34 -2.20 -12.69 14.57
CA ASN A 34 -1.23 -13.42 15.38
C ASN A 34 -0.63 -14.59 14.59
N VAL A 35 -0.39 -14.38 13.31
CA VAL A 35 0.17 -15.42 12.42
C VAL A 35 1.58 -15.75 12.86
N GLY A 36 1.80 -17.00 13.25
CA GLY A 36 3.10 -17.51 13.67
C GLY A 36 3.98 -17.96 12.50
N LEU A 37 5.19 -18.48 12.83
CA LEU A 37 6.20 -18.86 11.84
C LEU A 37 5.71 -19.89 10.80
N ASP A 38 5.05 -20.97 11.25
CA ASP A 38 4.63 -22.06 10.35
C ASP A 38 3.51 -21.62 9.40
N GLU A 39 2.59 -20.77 9.88
CA GLU A 39 1.55 -20.20 9.06
C GLU A 39 2.12 -19.17 8.09
N ALA A 40 3.00 -18.30 8.56
CA ALA A 40 3.70 -17.32 7.71
C ALA A 40 4.45 -18.02 6.58
N ARG A 41 5.10 -19.15 6.85
CA ARG A 41 5.78 -19.95 5.82
C ARG A 41 4.82 -20.42 4.75
N ARG A 42 3.68 -21.00 5.13
CA ARG A 42 2.65 -21.44 4.18
C ARG A 42 2.12 -20.29 3.34
N TYR A 43 1.87 -19.11 3.96
CA TYR A 43 1.34 -17.94 3.24
C TYR A 43 2.36 -17.33 2.28
N VAL A 44 3.63 -17.28 2.68
CA VAL A 44 4.74 -16.86 1.80
C VAL A 44 4.87 -17.82 0.62
N ASP A 45 4.90 -19.14 0.87
CA ASP A 45 4.98 -20.14 -0.19
C ASP A 45 3.83 -20.00 -1.19
N LEU A 46 2.60 -19.89 -0.68
CA LEU A 46 1.41 -19.68 -1.50
C LEU A 46 1.51 -18.42 -2.39
N CYS A 47 1.98 -17.30 -1.82
CA CYS A 47 2.16 -16.06 -2.56
C CYS A 47 3.24 -16.19 -3.65
N LEU A 48 4.38 -16.80 -3.31
CA LEU A 48 5.48 -17.01 -4.25
C LEU A 48 5.08 -17.95 -5.40
N ASP A 49 4.39 -19.03 -5.10
CA ASP A 49 3.89 -19.99 -6.10
C ASP A 49 2.87 -19.33 -7.06
N ALA A 50 2.11 -18.34 -6.58
CA ALA A 50 1.22 -17.53 -7.42
C ALA A 50 1.96 -16.44 -8.22
N GLY A 51 3.28 -16.30 -8.06
CA GLY A 51 4.12 -15.33 -8.76
C GLY A 51 4.22 -13.95 -8.09
N VAL A 52 3.84 -13.83 -6.81
CA VAL A 52 4.14 -12.62 -6.02
C VAL A 52 5.65 -12.54 -5.80
N ASN A 53 6.26 -11.40 -6.09
CA ASN A 53 7.70 -11.21 -5.90
C ASN A 53 8.06 -10.13 -4.89
N LEU A 54 7.10 -9.38 -4.34
CA LEU A 54 7.33 -8.35 -3.33
C LEU A 54 6.61 -8.71 -2.03
N ILE A 55 7.36 -8.68 -0.92
CA ILE A 55 6.85 -8.79 0.44
C ILE A 55 7.03 -7.46 1.14
N ASP A 56 5.94 -6.89 1.67
CA ASP A 56 5.92 -5.61 2.37
C ASP A 56 5.73 -5.82 3.87
N THR A 57 6.68 -5.33 4.64
CA THR A 57 6.70 -5.34 6.11
C THR A 57 6.98 -3.94 6.66
N ALA A 58 7.21 -3.82 7.97
CA ALA A 58 7.68 -2.61 8.65
C ALA A 58 8.33 -2.98 9.99
N ASN A 59 9.29 -2.15 10.45
CA ASN A 59 9.95 -2.33 11.74
C ASN A 59 8.97 -2.37 12.92
N ILE A 60 7.90 -1.56 12.85
CA ILE A 60 6.90 -1.43 13.92
C ILE A 60 5.93 -2.63 13.99
N TYR A 61 5.79 -3.44 12.93
CA TYR A 61 4.83 -4.53 12.91
C TYR A 61 5.21 -5.57 13.96
N SER A 62 4.31 -5.71 14.96
CA SER A 62 4.55 -6.57 16.13
C SER A 62 5.91 -6.32 16.81
N ALA A 63 6.29 -5.04 16.94
CA ALA A 63 7.55 -4.62 17.55
C ALA A 63 8.82 -5.28 16.95
N GLY A 64 8.79 -5.56 15.65
CA GLY A 64 9.90 -6.20 14.91
C GLY A 64 9.69 -7.70 14.63
N ALA A 65 8.80 -8.37 15.36
CA ALA A 65 8.57 -9.82 15.20
C ALA A 65 8.12 -10.20 13.79
N SER A 66 7.38 -9.33 13.10
CA SER A 66 7.01 -9.56 11.70
C SER A 66 8.24 -9.67 10.78
N GLU A 67 9.22 -8.77 10.94
CA GLU A 67 10.48 -8.83 10.15
C GLU A 67 11.31 -10.07 10.52
N GLU A 68 11.37 -10.45 11.81
CA GLU A 68 12.10 -11.64 12.26
C GLU A 68 11.51 -12.93 11.65
N ILE A 69 10.19 -13.08 11.71
CA ILE A 69 9.49 -14.22 11.11
C ILE A 69 9.72 -14.27 9.60
N ILE A 70 9.61 -13.15 8.90
CA ILE A 70 9.87 -13.10 7.45
C ILE A 70 11.33 -13.42 7.14
N GLY A 71 12.28 -12.92 7.93
CA GLY A 71 13.71 -13.26 7.80
C GLY A 71 13.96 -14.75 7.94
N GLU A 72 13.30 -15.41 8.89
CA GLU A 72 13.37 -16.85 9.08
C GLU A 72 12.77 -17.63 7.91
N VAL A 73 11.60 -17.22 7.44
CA VAL A 73 10.90 -17.87 6.33
C VAL A 73 11.68 -17.74 5.02
N LEU A 74 12.29 -16.58 4.75
CA LEU A 74 12.98 -16.29 3.50
C LEU A 74 14.44 -16.72 3.45
N GLY A 75 15.01 -17.21 4.56
CA GLY A 75 16.44 -17.52 4.71
C GLY A 75 17.08 -18.33 3.56
N GLY A 76 16.30 -19.11 2.79
CA GLY A 76 16.76 -19.82 1.59
C GLY A 76 16.15 -19.32 0.27
N LYS A 77 15.02 -18.60 0.31
CA LYS A 77 14.21 -18.24 -0.86
C LYS A 77 14.58 -16.89 -1.47
N ARG A 78 15.29 -16.03 -0.73
CA ARG A 78 15.71 -14.73 -1.25
C ARG A 78 16.57 -14.85 -2.51
N LYS A 79 17.28 -15.95 -2.68
CA LYS A 79 18.04 -16.26 -3.90
C LYS A 79 17.16 -16.42 -5.15
N ASN A 80 15.84 -16.55 -5.01
CA ASN A 80 14.86 -16.75 -6.08
C ASN A 80 14.20 -15.46 -6.57
N GLY A 81 14.82 -14.29 -6.37
CA GLY A 81 14.31 -13.02 -6.87
C GLY A 81 13.19 -12.38 -6.02
N VAL A 82 12.98 -12.84 -4.79
CA VAL A 82 12.05 -12.24 -3.85
C VAL A 82 12.57 -10.88 -3.39
N LEU A 83 11.73 -9.86 -3.50
CA LEU A 83 12.00 -8.48 -3.09
C LEU A 83 11.40 -8.23 -1.69
N ILE A 84 12.11 -7.46 -0.87
CA ILE A 84 11.66 -7.05 0.45
C ILE A 84 11.48 -5.54 0.48
N ALA A 85 10.28 -5.10 0.85
CA ALA A 85 10.00 -3.73 1.26
C ALA A 85 9.82 -3.68 2.78
N THR A 86 10.47 -2.73 3.45
CA THR A 86 10.19 -2.42 4.86
C THR A 86 10.16 -0.92 5.08
N LYS A 87 9.79 -0.50 6.31
CA LYS A 87 9.51 0.89 6.63
C LYS A 87 10.02 1.24 8.02
N ALA A 88 10.37 2.52 8.22
CA ALA A 88 10.65 3.09 9.53
C ALA A 88 10.05 4.51 9.67
N ARG A 89 9.72 4.90 10.88
CA ARG A 89 9.32 6.22 11.38
C ARG A 89 8.76 6.13 12.80
N PHE A 90 7.93 5.11 13.06
CA PHE A 90 7.30 4.97 14.36
C PHE A 90 8.34 4.61 15.42
N SER A 91 8.04 4.97 16.68
CA SER A 91 8.95 4.69 17.78
C SER A 91 9.11 3.19 18.02
N MET A 92 10.34 2.76 18.14
CA MET A 92 10.72 1.38 18.47
C MET A 92 11.21 1.22 19.93
N GLY A 93 11.24 2.32 20.70
CA GLY A 93 11.65 2.33 22.09
C GLY A 93 11.13 3.55 22.82
N PRO A 94 11.47 3.72 24.12
CA PRO A 94 11.00 4.82 24.95
C PRO A 94 11.87 6.10 24.84
N GLY A 95 13.00 6.04 24.17
CA GLY A 95 13.96 7.13 24.09
C GLY A 95 13.52 8.26 23.14
N PRO A 96 14.05 9.47 23.33
CA PRO A 96 13.66 10.64 22.53
C PRO A 96 14.05 10.54 21.04
N ASN A 97 14.99 9.67 20.70
CA ASN A 97 15.49 9.46 19.35
C ASN A 97 15.05 8.10 18.75
N ASP A 98 14.16 7.38 19.41
CA ASP A 98 13.71 6.06 18.96
C ASP A 98 12.57 6.14 17.91
N GLY A 99 12.28 7.33 17.40
CA GLY A 99 11.24 7.57 16.39
C GLY A 99 11.58 8.77 15.50
N GLY A 100 10.71 9.03 14.55
CA GLY A 100 10.85 10.12 13.58
C GLY A 100 11.65 9.73 12.33
N LEU A 101 12.05 10.74 11.54
CA LEU A 101 12.78 10.54 10.29
C LEU A 101 14.19 11.17 10.32
N SER A 102 14.74 11.38 11.53
CA SER A 102 16.12 11.84 11.68
C SER A 102 17.10 10.84 11.06
N ARG A 103 18.25 11.34 10.64
CA ARG A 103 19.38 10.50 10.17
C ARG A 103 19.71 9.41 11.18
N HIS A 104 19.75 9.77 12.47
CA HIS A 104 20.07 8.84 13.54
C HIS A 104 19.10 7.65 13.53
N HIS A 105 17.80 7.92 13.59
CA HIS A 105 16.76 6.89 13.66
C HIS A 105 16.69 6.06 12.37
N LEU A 106 16.68 6.70 11.19
CA LEU A 106 16.56 5.99 9.91
C LEU A 106 17.71 5.00 9.67
N ILE A 107 18.96 5.39 9.99
CA ILE A 107 20.12 4.52 9.80
C ILE A 107 20.07 3.37 10.81
N SER A 108 19.82 3.67 12.10
CA SER A 108 19.72 2.65 13.14
C SER A 108 18.63 1.62 12.85
N GLU A 109 17.45 2.07 12.42
CA GLU A 109 16.35 1.17 12.12
C GLU A 109 16.54 0.38 10.82
N CYS A 110 17.21 0.95 9.82
CA CYS A 110 17.59 0.18 8.64
C CYS A 110 18.53 -0.98 9.01
N GLU A 111 19.54 -0.73 9.83
CA GLU A 111 20.48 -1.76 10.30
C GLU A 111 19.79 -2.81 11.18
N ALA A 112 18.86 -2.39 12.03
CA ALA A 112 18.05 -3.30 12.84
C ALA A 112 17.12 -4.16 11.98
N SER A 113 16.47 -3.57 10.97
CA SER A 113 15.63 -4.30 10.00
C SER A 113 16.42 -5.32 9.19
N LEU A 114 17.63 -4.97 8.71
CA LEU A 114 18.52 -5.91 8.02
C LEU A 114 18.85 -7.13 8.89
N LYS A 115 19.10 -6.91 10.19
CA LYS A 115 19.36 -8.02 11.15
C LYS A 115 18.12 -8.90 11.36
N ARG A 116 16.94 -8.29 11.59
CA ARG A 116 15.68 -9.05 11.78
C ARG A 116 15.32 -9.82 10.52
N LEU A 117 15.45 -9.21 9.34
CA LEU A 117 15.19 -9.82 8.04
C LEU A 117 16.26 -10.81 7.58
N LYS A 118 17.36 -10.96 8.31
CA LYS A 118 18.50 -11.84 7.98
C LYS A 118 19.02 -11.64 6.55
N THR A 119 19.18 -10.38 6.15
CA THR A 119 19.62 -9.97 4.80
C THR A 119 20.56 -8.79 4.86
N ASP A 120 21.43 -8.68 3.87
CA ASP A 120 22.37 -7.56 3.74
C ASP A 120 21.78 -6.38 2.97
N VAL A 121 20.59 -6.57 2.36
CA VAL A 121 19.99 -5.54 1.52
C VAL A 121 18.47 -5.52 1.60
N ILE A 122 17.89 -4.31 1.63
CA ILE A 122 16.46 -4.03 1.50
C ILE A 122 16.23 -3.51 0.07
N ASP A 123 15.25 -4.09 -0.64
CA ASP A 123 14.98 -3.67 -2.03
C ASP A 123 14.23 -2.35 -2.08
N LEU A 124 13.26 -2.13 -1.18
CA LEU A 124 12.53 -0.88 -1.06
C LEU A 124 12.44 -0.45 0.42
N TYR A 125 13.13 0.63 0.78
CA TYR A 125 13.04 1.21 2.13
C TYR A 125 12.15 2.43 2.12
N GLN A 126 11.09 2.43 2.92
CA GLN A 126 10.07 3.46 2.88
C GLN A 126 10.02 4.25 4.19
N VAL A 127 9.86 5.57 4.10
CA VAL A 127 9.40 6.35 5.26
C VAL A 127 7.93 6.05 5.50
N HIS A 128 7.58 5.59 6.71
CA HIS A 128 6.26 5.02 7.01
C HIS A 128 5.17 6.08 7.15
N GLN A 129 5.53 7.29 7.51
CA GLN A 129 4.63 8.44 7.71
C GLN A 129 5.46 9.72 7.66
N TRP A 130 4.80 10.85 7.37
CA TRP A 130 5.38 12.18 7.46
C TRP A 130 5.92 12.49 8.87
N ASP A 131 7.04 13.20 8.90
CA ASP A 131 7.62 13.79 10.11
C ASP A 131 7.84 15.29 9.88
N GLY A 132 7.01 16.13 10.49
CA GLY A 132 7.09 17.57 10.38
C GLY A 132 8.16 18.21 11.30
N GLN A 133 8.85 17.42 12.12
CA GLN A 133 9.87 17.91 13.06
C GLN A 133 11.29 17.76 12.51
N THR A 134 11.51 16.78 11.63
CA THR A 134 12.81 16.57 11.00
C THR A 134 12.89 17.36 9.69
N PRO A 135 13.95 18.15 9.43
CA PRO A 135 14.18 18.74 8.12
C PRO A 135 14.20 17.66 7.02
N LEU A 136 13.44 17.89 5.97
CA LEU A 136 13.28 16.88 4.90
C LEU A 136 14.60 16.60 4.18
N GLU A 137 15.47 17.61 4.10
CA GLU A 137 16.83 17.52 3.58
C GLU A 137 17.67 16.50 4.35
N GLU A 138 17.54 16.45 5.68
CA GLU A 138 18.21 15.45 6.53
C GLU A 138 17.66 14.03 6.25
N THR A 139 16.35 13.89 6.16
CA THR A 139 15.69 12.62 5.84
C THR A 139 16.16 12.07 4.50
N ILE A 140 16.11 12.88 3.43
CA ILE A 140 16.55 12.49 2.09
C ILE A 140 18.05 12.15 2.09
N ALA A 141 18.88 12.94 2.76
CA ALA A 141 20.32 12.67 2.86
C ALA A 141 20.63 11.37 3.61
N ALA A 142 19.85 11.02 4.62
CA ALA A 142 19.99 9.74 5.33
C ALA A 142 19.65 8.55 4.43
N LEU A 143 18.54 8.62 3.71
CA LEU A 143 18.12 7.60 2.76
C LEU A 143 19.12 7.43 1.61
N ASP A 144 19.62 8.54 1.05
CA ASP A 144 20.67 8.54 0.02
C ASP A 144 21.95 7.86 0.52
N THR A 145 22.35 8.12 1.77
CA THR A 145 23.48 7.45 2.41
C THR A 145 23.31 5.93 2.45
N LEU A 146 22.12 5.44 2.81
CA LEU A 146 21.82 4.00 2.86
C LEU A 146 21.86 3.34 1.47
N VAL A 147 21.42 4.06 0.43
CA VAL A 147 21.53 3.58 -0.95
C VAL A 147 23.01 3.53 -1.39
N ASN A 148 23.77 4.58 -1.13
CA ASN A 148 25.19 4.65 -1.49
C ASN A 148 26.03 3.59 -0.74
N GLN A 149 25.64 3.21 0.47
CA GLN A 149 26.24 2.08 1.22
C GLN A 149 25.82 0.70 0.68
N GLY A 150 24.88 0.64 -0.26
CA GLY A 150 24.37 -0.62 -0.82
C GLY A 150 23.41 -1.39 0.11
N LYS A 151 23.03 -0.83 1.26
CA LYS A 151 22.08 -1.43 2.20
C LYS A 151 20.64 -1.36 1.70
N VAL A 152 20.33 -0.37 0.88
CA VAL A 152 19.01 -0.13 0.28
C VAL A 152 19.15 -0.02 -1.24
N ARG A 153 18.20 -0.57 -2.02
CA ARG A 153 18.20 -0.45 -3.49
C ARG A 153 17.38 0.74 -3.96
N TYR A 154 16.18 0.89 -3.43
CA TYR A 154 15.24 1.95 -3.78
C TYR A 154 14.61 2.53 -2.54
N ILE A 155 14.23 3.80 -2.61
CA ILE A 155 13.54 4.50 -1.52
C ILE A 155 12.14 4.91 -1.94
N GLY A 156 11.22 4.93 -0.97
CA GLY A 156 9.84 5.33 -1.15
C GLY A 156 9.27 6.05 0.06
N CYS A 157 8.04 6.54 -0.06
CA CYS A 157 7.32 7.13 1.05
C CYS A 157 5.95 6.45 1.24
N SER A 158 5.38 6.61 2.42
CA SER A 158 4.03 6.17 2.73
C SER A 158 3.30 7.27 3.50
N ASN A 159 1.99 7.41 3.22
CA ASN A 159 1.11 8.35 3.93
C ASN A 159 1.59 9.82 3.91
N TYR A 160 2.16 10.23 2.80
CA TYR A 160 2.49 11.63 2.50
C TYR A 160 1.32 12.28 1.76
N SER A 161 1.11 13.59 1.97
CA SER A 161 0.23 14.38 1.11
C SER A 161 0.96 14.76 -0.19
N GLY A 162 0.19 15.25 -1.18
CA GLY A 162 0.76 15.65 -2.48
C GLY A 162 1.89 16.67 -2.35
N TRP A 163 1.71 17.73 -1.54
CA TRP A 163 2.74 18.75 -1.38
C TRP A 163 4.01 18.21 -0.65
N HIS A 164 3.86 17.25 0.28
CA HIS A 164 5.01 16.59 0.92
C HIS A 164 5.85 15.83 -0.11
N ILE A 165 5.18 15.10 -1.00
CA ILE A 165 5.85 14.34 -2.07
C ILE A 165 6.59 15.29 -3.00
N MET A 166 5.91 16.35 -3.49
CA MET A 166 6.56 17.32 -4.38
C MET A 166 7.74 18.02 -3.72
N LYS A 167 7.61 18.38 -2.43
CA LYS A 167 8.74 18.94 -1.66
C LYS A 167 9.92 17.97 -1.61
N ALA A 168 9.66 16.68 -1.32
CA ALA A 168 10.71 15.65 -1.26
C ALA A 168 11.41 15.45 -2.61
N LEU A 169 10.64 15.39 -3.69
CA LEU A 169 11.19 15.27 -5.05
C LEU A 169 12.00 16.51 -5.44
N GLY A 170 11.55 17.70 -5.02
CA GLY A 170 12.27 18.96 -5.21
C GLY A 170 13.63 18.99 -4.47
N VAL A 171 13.67 18.57 -3.21
CA VAL A 171 14.90 18.42 -2.43
C VAL A 171 15.85 17.43 -3.10
N SER A 172 15.35 16.25 -3.49
CA SER A 172 16.16 15.24 -4.18
C SER A 172 16.79 15.78 -5.48
N ALA A 173 16.01 16.51 -6.27
CA ALA A 173 16.50 17.12 -7.52
C ALA A 173 17.52 18.21 -7.27
N HIS A 174 17.26 19.11 -6.30
CA HIS A 174 18.15 20.25 -5.97
C HIS A 174 19.49 19.78 -5.42
N GLU A 175 19.48 18.75 -4.56
CA GLU A 175 20.69 18.23 -3.91
C GLU A 175 21.33 17.07 -4.67
N HIS A 176 20.83 16.71 -5.86
CA HIS A 176 21.32 15.58 -6.68
C HIS A 176 21.36 14.25 -5.92
N ARG A 177 20.31 13.98 -5.11
CA ARG A 177 20.17 12.76 -4.32
C ARG A 177 19.17 11.79 -4.91
N GLN A 178 19.16 10.58 -4.37
CA GLN A 178 18.14 9.58 -4.70
C GLN A 178 16.73 10.13 -4.45
N ARG A 179 15.83 9.85 -5.38
CA ARG A 179 14.42 10.25 -5.27
C ARG A 179 13.55 9.09 -4.83
N PHE A 180 12.42 9.38 -4.23
CA PHE A 180 11.38 8.38 -4.06
C PHE A 180 10.96 7.82 -5.43
N VAL A 181 10.94 6.47 -5.54
CA VAL A 181 10.43 5.77 -6.72
C VAL A 181 8.97 5.34 -6.57
N SER A 182 8.48 5.31 -5.33
CA SER A 182 7.12 4.88 -5.01
C SER A 182 6.52 5.66 -3.84
N GLN A 183 5.20 5.64 -3.80
CA GLN A 183 4.40 5.99 -2.64
C GLN A 183 3.50 4.81 -2.26
N GLN A 184 3.31 4.60 -0.95
CA GLN A 184 2.37 3.62 -0.43
C GLN A 184 1.21 4.35 0.24
N ILE A 185 -0.02 4.12 -0.26
CA ILE A 185 -1.20 4.92 0.07
C ILE A 185 -2.40 4.06 0.42
N HIS A 186 -3.35 4.63 1.17
CA HIS A 186 -4.70 4.09 1.28
C HIS A 186 -5.52 4.48 0.06
N TYR A 187 -6.07 3.49 -0.63
CA TYR A 187 -6.92 3.72 -1.79
C TYR A 187 -7.86 2.52 -1.98
N THR A 188 -9.17 2.77 -2.00
CA THR A 188 -10.21 1.75 -2.15
C THR A 188 -11.44 2.36 -2.82
N LEU A 189 -12.41 1.54 -3.20
CA LEU A 189 -13.72 2.01 -3.64
C LEU A 189 -14.43 2.90 -2.59
N GLU A 190 -14.19 2.64 -1.31
CA GLU A 190 -14.78 3.44 -0.21
C GLU A 190 -13.98 4.73 0.07
N ALA A 191 -12.66 4.71 -0.16
CA ALA A 191 -11.74 5.80 0.14
C ALA A 191 -10.97 6.21 -1.14
N ARG A 192 -11.57 7.10 -1.93
CA ARG A 192 -11.03 7.58 -3.21
C ARG A 192 -10.33 8.94 -3.13
N GLU A 193 -10.08 9.47 -1.93
CA GLU A 193 -9.44 10.78 -1.73
C GLU A 193 -8.03 10.84 -2.32
N ALA A 194 -7.37 9.70 -2.50
CA ALA A 194 -6.08 9.61 -3.18
C ALA A 194 -6.14 10.14 -4.64
N GLU A 195 -7.32 10.15 -5.26
CA GLU A 195 -7.52 10.62 -6.63
C GLU A 195 -7.40 12.15 -6.76
N TYR A 196 -7.55 12.91 -5.68
CA TYR A 196 -7.39 14.36 -5.75
C TYR A 196 -5.95 14.79 -6.06
N GLU A 197 -4.96 14.17 -5.41
CA GLU A 197 -3.56 14.58 -5.59
C GLU A 197 -2.60 13.39 -5.76
N LEU A 198 -2.77 12.30 -4.99
CA LEU A 198 -1.76 11.25 -4.90
C LEU A 198 -1.66 10.42 -6.19
N ILE A 199 -2.77 10.12 -6.82
CA ILE A 199 -2.79 9.44 -8.13
C ILE A 199 -2.31 10.38 -9.25
N PRO A 200 -2.81 11.63 -9.38
CA PRO A 200 -2.26 12.60 -10.34
C PRO A 200 -0.74 12.79 -10.22
N ILE A 201 -0.21 12.97 -9.00
CA ILE A 201 1.24 13.09 -8.78
C ILE A 201 1.99 11.82 -9.19
N ALA A 202 1.43 10.64 -8.92
CA ALA A 202 2.07 9.39 -9.32
C ALA A 202 2.19 9.29 -10.85
N ILE A 203 1.16 9.71 -11.58
CA ILE A 203 1.16 9.73 -13.04
C ILE A 203 2.17 10.76 -13.57
N ASP A 204 2.08 12.01 -13.10
CA ASP A 204 2.94 13.12 -13.54
C ASP A 204 4.42 12.87 -13.23
N GLN A 205 4.73 12.45 -11.99
CA GLN A 205 6.10 12.25 -11.53
C GLN A 205 6.62 10.82 -11.76
N SER A 206 5.81 9.96 -12.37
CA SER A 206 6.14 8.54 -12.59
C SER A 206 6.55 7.84 -11.30
N LEU A 207 5.72 7.94 -10.25
CA LEU A 207 5.88 7.20 -9.00
C LEU A 207 5.07 5.90 -9.05
N GLY A 208 5.64 4.81 -8.53
CA GLY A 208 4.89 3.58 -8.30
C GLY A 208 3.90 3.76 -7.15
N VAL A 209 2.68 3.27 -7.31
CA VAL A 209 1.68 3.28 -6.24
C VAL A 209 1.50 1.88 -5.67
N LEU A 210 1.79 1.73 -4.39
CA LEU A 210 1.50 0.54 -3.59
C LEU A 210 0.26 0.84 -2.74
N VAL A 211 -0.78 0.02 -2.83
CA VAL A 211 -2.04 0.28 -2.12
C VAL A 211 -2.13 -0.59 -0.87
N TRP A 212 -2.13 0.03 0.32
CA TRP A 212 -2.33 -0.69 1.57
C TRP A 212 -3.82 -0.77 1.96
N SER A 213 -4.20 -1.83 2.67
CA SER A 213 -5.57 -2.14 3.11
C SER A 213 -6.62 -2.05 1.97
N PRO A 214 -6.38 -2.70 0.82
CA PRO A 214 -7.19 -2.51 -0.40
C PRO A 214 -8.66 -2.95 -0.25
N LEU A 215 -8.98 -3.74 0.78
CA LEU A 215 -10.33 -4.16 1.14
C LEU A 215 -10.93 -3.35 2.30
N ALA A 216 -10.37 -2.17 2.61
CA ALA A 216 -10.83 -1.30 3.70
C ALA A 216 -11.01 -2.06 5.03
N GLY A 217 -9.96 -2.78 5.48
CA GLY A 217 -10.02 -3.59 6.71
C GLY A 217 -10.96 -4.79 6.66
N GLY A 218 -11.45 -5.15 5.46
CA GLY A 218 -12.39 -6.24 5.22
C GLY A 218 -13.82 -5.78 4.93
N LEU A 219 -14.12 -4.49 4.99
CA LEU A 219 -15.44 -3.93 4.65
C LEU A 219 -15.90 -4.32 3.24
N LEU A 220 -14.98 -4.30 2.28
CA LEU A 220 -15.25 -4.61 0.87
C LEU A 220 -15.18 -6.12 0.54
N SER A 221 -15.03 -6.97 1.55
CA SER A 221 -14.99 -8.44 1.35
C SER A 221 -16.36 -9.07 1.08
N GLY A 222 -17.44 -8.30 1.15
CA GLY A 222 -18.82 -8.79 1.02
C GLY A 222 -19.35 -9.52 2.26
N LYS A 223 -18.58 -9.62 3.34
CA LYS A 223 -19.04 -10.19 4.63
C LYS A 223 -19.88 -9.21 5.43
N HIS A 224 -19.57 -7.93 5.34
CA HIS A 224 -20.35 -6.85 5.92
C HIS A 224 -21.59 -6.58 5.06
N ARG A 225 -22.74 -6.45 5.69
CA ARG A 225 -24.01 -6.10 5.06
C ARG A 225 -24.73 -5.10 5.94
N ARG A 226 -25.65 -4.33 5.35
CA ARG A 226 -26.53 -3.43 6.10
C ARG A 226 -27.22 -4.20 7.23
N GLY A 227 -27.04 -3.74 8.47
CA GLY A 227 -27.62 -4.37 9.65
C GLY A 227 -26.99 -5.70 10.08
N GLN A 228 -25.88 -6.14 9.46
CA GLN A 228 -25.17 -7.35 9.83
C GLN A 228 -23.66 -7.04 9.98
N THR A 229 -23.14 -7.23 11.18
CA THR A 229 -21.71 -7.11 11.45
C THR A 229 -21.16 -8.51 11.72
N PRO A 230 -20.33 -9.07 10.84
CA PRO A 230 -19.80 -10.42 11.01
C PRO A 230 -18.80 -10.48 12.16
N GLU A 231 -18.78 -11.60 12.88
CA GLU A 231 -17.80 -11.86 13.91
C GLU A 231 -16.35 -11.82 13.37
N GLY A 232 -15.41 -11.41 14.20
CA GLY A 232 -13.97 -11.45 13.92
C GLY A 232 -13.47 -10.37 12.94
N THR A 233 -14.22 -9.30 12.70
CA THR A 233 -13.74 -8.15 11.93
C THR A 233 -12.81 -7.28 12.74
N ARG A 234 -11.87 -6.58 12.07
CA ARG A 234 -10.94 -5.66 12.74
C ARG A 234 -11.65 -4.54 13.50
N GLN A 235 -12.76 -4.03 12.96
CA GLN A 235 -13.53 -2.96 13.59
C GLN A 235 -14.17 -3.41 14.90
N LEU A 236 -14.68 -4.64 14.98
CA LEU A 236 -15.18 -5.21 16.25
C LEU A 236 -14.06 -5.46 17.25
N ALA A 237 -12.83 -5.66 16.80
CA ALA A 237 -11.67 -5.79 17.64
C ALA A 237 -11.11 -4.44 18.15
N GLY A 238 -11.77 -3.32 17.83
CA GLY A 238 -11.35 -1.98 18.26
C GLY A 238 -10.28 -1.34 17.38
N TRP A 239 -9.97 -1.92 16.20
CA TRP A 239 -9.10 -1.31 15.21
C TRP A 239 -9.90 -0.41 14.27
N ASN A 240 -9.85 0.90 14.49
CA ASN A 240 -10.67 1.89 13.80
C ASN A 240 -10.04 2.47 12.53
N GLU A 241 -9.09 1.77 11.91
CA GLU A 241 -8.43 2.20 10.69
C GLU A 241 -8.69 1.18 9.57
N PRO A 242 -9.19 1.59 8.39
CA PRO A 242 -9.64 2.94 8.04
C PRO A 242 -11.00 3.31 8.66
N PRO A 243 -11.26 4.62 8.91
CA PRO A 243 -12.58 5.06 9.40
C PRO A 243 -13.62 4.98 8.28
N ILE A 244 -14.84 4.60 8.62
CA ILE A 244 -16.00 4.72 7.73
C ILE A 244 -16.46 6.16 7.76
N ARG A 245 -16.52 6.83 6.60
CA ARG A 245 -16.90 8.24 6.49
C ARG A 245 -18.32 8.45 5.99
N ASP A 246 -18.78 7.58 5.11
CA ASP A 246 -20.11 7.61 4.52
C ASP A 246 -20.65 6.18 4.46
N GLU A 247 -21.44 5.83 5.45
CA GLU A 247 -21.97 4.49 5.60
C GLU A 247 -22.98 4.13 4.49
N GLU A 248 -23.77 5.08 4.03
CA GLU A 248 -24.73 4.85 2.93
C GLU A 248 -24.03 4.58 1.61
N ARG A 249 -22.94 5.32 1.33
CA ARG A 249 -22.10 5.06 0.16
C ARG A 249 -21.41 3.71 0.27
N LEU A 250 -20.88 3.35 1.44
CA LEU A 250 -20.27 2.05 1.67
C LEU A 250 -21.24 0.90 1.34
N TRP A 251 -22.50 1.00 1.80
CA TRP A 251 -23.46 -0.06 1.52
C TRP A 251 -23.80 -0.17 0.03
N LYS A 252 -23.92 0.94 -0.69
CA LYS A 252 -24.10 0.93 -2.16
C LYS A 252 -22.92 0.25 -2.87
N ILE A 253 -21.71 0.54 -2.43
CA ILE A 253 -20.50 -0.10 -2.98
C ILE A 253 -20.50 -1.61 -2.69
N VAL A 254 -20.80 -2.02 -1.47
CA VAL A 254 -20.83 -3.43 -1.09
C VAL A 254 -21.92 -4.19 -1.86
N ASP A 255 -23.10 -3.60 -2.01
CA ASP A 255 -24.20 -4.23 -2.78
C ASP A 255 -23.81 -4.41 -4.26
N MET A 256 -23.15 -3.41 -4.87
CA MET A 256 -22.67 -3.51 -6.25
C MET A 256 -21.57 -4.58 -6.40
N LEU A 257 -20.60 -4.62 -5.46
CA LEU A 257 -19.55 -5.65 -5.43
C LEU A 257 -20.15 -7.06 -5.38
N VAL A 258 -21.21 -7.23 -4.59
CA VAL A 258 -21.88 -8.52 -4.44
C VAL A 258 -22.65 -8.91 -5.70
N ALA A 259 -23.33 -7.96 -6.35
CA ALA A 259 -24.04 -8.21 -7.58
C ALA A 259 -23.08 -8.69 -8.69
N ILE A 260 -22.01 -7.95 -8.94
CA ILE A 260 -21.00 -8.31 -9.94
C ILE A 260 -20.33 -9.66 -9.58
N ALA A 261 -19.98 -9.85 -8.31
CA ALA A 261 -19.36 -11.10 -7.86
C ALA A 261 -20.25 -12.32 -8.10
N ALA A 262 -21.57 -12.20 -7.84
CA ALA A 262 -22.54 -13.27 -8.08
C ALA A 262 -22.67 -13.62 -9.56
N GLU A 263 -22.72 -12.63 -10.45
CA GLU A 263 -22.78 -12.84 -11.90
C GLU A 263 -21.51 -13.51 -12.46
N ARG A 264 -20.35 -13.17 -11.88
CA ARG A 264 -19.04 -13.68 -12.31
C ARG A 264 -18.65 -15.00 -11.64
N GLY A 265 -19.37 -15.46 -10.61
CA GLY A 265 -19.01 -16.63 -9.82
C GLY A 265 -17.70 -16.47 -9.05
N VAL A 266 -17.40 -15.24 -8.58
CA VAL A 266 -16.20 -14.88 -7.81
C VAL A 266 -16.57 -14.24 -6.48
N SER A 267 -15.58 -13.90 -5.63
CA SER A 267 -15.86 -13.19 -4.39
C SER A 267 -15.93 -11.66 -4.60
N PRO A 268 -16.69 -10.92 -3.77
CA PRO A 268 -16.67 -9.45 -3.76
C PRO A 268 -15.26 -8.87 -3.52
N ALA A 269 -14.43 -9.56 -2.71
CA ALA A 269 -13.03 -9.18 -2.50
C ALA A 269 -12.24 -9.22 -3.80
N GLN A 270 -12.42 -10.26 -4.63
CA GLN A 270 -11.75 -10.33 -5.93
C GLN A 270 -12.16 -9.19 -6.85
N VAL A 271 -13.45 -8.83 -6.88
CA VAL A 271 -13.96 -7.70 -7.68
C VAL A 271 -13.33 -6.38 -7.22
N ALA A 272 -13.32 -6.12 -5.91
CA ALA A 272 -12.71 -4.89 -5.36
C ALA A 272 -11.21 -4.80 -5.65
N LEU A 273 -10.47 -5.90 -5.51
CA LEU A 273 -9.05 -5.95 -5.82
C LEU A 273 -8.78 -5.80 -7.32
N ALA A 274 -9.58 -6.43 -8.18
CA ALA A 274 -9.47 -6.31 -9.64
C ALA A 274 -9.73 -4.88 -10.11
N TRP A 275 -10.69 -4.18 -9.48
CA TRP A 275 -10.92 -2.77 -9.74
C TRP A 275 -9.67 -1.92 -9.45
N LEU A 276 -9.05 -2.10 -8.28
CA LEU A 276 -7.80 -1.40 -7.92
C LEU A 276 -6.64 -1.73 -8.86
N ILE A 277 -6.43 -3.01 -9.17
CA ILE A 277 -5.38 -3.46 -10.09
C ILE A 277 -5.55 -2.83 -11.48
N GLY A 278 -6.80 -2.60 -11.90
CA GLY A 278 -7.14 -1.95 -13.16
C GLY A 278 -7.00 -0.43 -13.18
N ARG A 279 -6.81 0.23 -12.03
CA ARG A 279 -6.71 1.69 -11.96
C ARG A 279 -5.39 2.22 -12.50
N LYS A 280 -5.47 3.28 -13.30
CA LYS A 280 -4.29 3.99 -13.78
C LYS A 280 -3.47 4.53 -12.60
N GLY A 281 -2.15 4.40 -12.68
CA GLY A 281 -1.24 4.81 -11.62
C GLY A 281 -0.98 3.73 -10.56
N VAL A 282 -1.89 2.77 -10.34
CA VAL A 282 -1.68 1.68 -9.38
C VAL A 282 -0.68 0.67 -9.92
N THR A 283 0.39 0.45 -9.16
CA THR A 283 1.44 -0.52 -9.50
C THR A 283 1.14 -1.89 -8.87
N SER A 284 0.82 -1.92 -7.57
CA SER A 284 0.57 -3.16 -6.84
C SER A 284 -0.40 -2.93 -5.68
N VAL A 285 -1.21 -3.94 -5.37
CA VAL A 285 -2.08 -3.95 -4.20
C VAL A 285 -1.52 -4.87 -3.13
N ILE A 286 -1.43 -4.38 -1.89
CA ILE A 286 -0.85 -5.12 -0.76
C ILE A 286 -1.96 -5.90 -0.08
N ILE A 287 -1.97 -7.20 -0.30
CA ILE A 287 -2.93 -8.11 0.33
C ILE A 287 -2.39 -8.65 1.65
N GLY A 288 -3.27 -8.89 2.59
CA GLY A 288 -2.99 -9.56 3.85
C GLY A 288 -4.14 -10.44 4.28
N GLY A 289 -3.89 -11.34 5.19
CA GLY A 289 -4.90 -12.25 5.71
C GLY A 289 -4.48 -12.89 7.03
N ARG A 290 -5.45 -13.46 7.74
CA ARG A 290 -5.24 -14.27 8.95
C ARG A 290 -5.45 -15.76 8.70
N LYS A 291 -5.91 -16.11 7.48
CA LYS A 291 -6.20 -17.47 7.04
C LYS A 291 -5.74 -17.67 5.61
N GLU A 292 -5.31 -18.89 5.29
CA GLU A 292 -4.83 -19.26 3.96
C GLU A 292 -5.87 -19.03 2.87
N GLU A 293 -7.15 -19.30 3.15
CA GLU A 293 -8.24 -19.11 2.20
C GLU A 293 -8.37 -17.65 1.76
N GLN A 294 -8.06 -16.69 2.65
CA GLN A 294 -8.08 -15.26 2.31
C GLN A 294 -6.98 -14.91 1.31
N PHE A 295 -5.79 -15.49 1.46
CA PHE A 295 -4.72 -15.29 0.48
C PHE A 295 -5.07 -15.93 -0.86
N ARG A 296 -5.60 -17.16 -0.88
CA ARG A 296 -6.02 -17.83 -2.12
C ARG A 296 -7.08 -17.03 -2.85
N ASP A 297 -8.08 -16.55 -2.14
CA ASP A 297 -9.16 -15.72 -2.71
C ASP A 297 -8.61 -14.40 -3.28
N ASN A 298 -7.80 -13.69 -2.51
CA ASN A 298 -7.23 -12.41 -2.93
C ASN A 298 -6.26 -12.55 -4.12
N LEU A 299 -5.46 -13.61 -4.17
CA LEU A 299 -4.52 -13.88 -5.27
C LEU A 299 -5.23 -14.13 -6.60
N ALA A 300 -6.42 -14.72 -6.57
CA ALA A 300 -7.22 -14.96 -7.76
C ALA A 300 -7.65 -13.66 -8.48
N ALA A 301 -7.71 -12.54 -7.75
CA ALA A 301 -7.99 -11.22 -8.33
C ALA A 301 -6.98 -10.79 -9.42
N ALA A 302 -5.74 -11.29 -9.38
CA ALA A 302 -4.71 -10.95 -10.37
C ALA A 302 -5.09 -11.37 -11.81
N SER A 303 -5.95 -12.36 -11.97
CA SER A 303 -6.44 -12.85 -13.27
C SER A 303 -7.82 -12.35 -13.65
N LEU A 304 -8.55 -11.75 -12.69
CA LEU A 304 -9.89 -11.22 -12.94
C LEU A 304 -9.80 -9.89 -13.72
N LYS A 305 -10.40 -9.88 -14.90
CA LYS A 305 -10.55 -8.67 -15.72
C LYS A 305 -12.01 -8.23 -15.68
N LEU A 306 -12.24 -7.05 -15.13
CA LEU A 306 -13.56 -6.41 -15.15
C LEU A 306 -13.84 -5.87 -16.56
N THR A 307 -15.09 -5.96 -17.00
CA THR A 307 -15.54 -5.29 -18.22
C THR A 307 -15.58 -3.78 -18.01
N GLU A 308 -15.72 -3.03 -19.09
CA GLU A 308 -15.91 -1.56 -19.01
C GLU A 308 -17.16 -1.21 -18.21
N GLU A 309 -18.26 -1.90 -18.51
CA GLU A 309 -19.54 -1.71 -17.82
C GLU A 309 -19.45 -1.99 -16.31
N GLU A 310 -18.79 -3.07 -15.90
CA GLU A 310 -18.57 -3.36 -14.48
C GLU A 310 -17.73 -2.28 -13.78
N ARG A 311 -16.71 -1.73 -14.47
CA ARG A 311 -15.91 -0.62 -13.95
C ARG A 311 -16.75 0.65 -13.80
N GLU A 312 -17.54 0.99 -14.81
CA GLU A 312 -18.43 2.17 -14.79
C GLU A 312 -19.44 2.08 -13.64
N LEU A 313 -20.07 0.91 -13.42
CA LEU A 313 -20.98 0.68 -12.30
C LEU A 313 -20.30 0.89 -10.94
N LEU A 314 -19.10 0.35 -10.75
CA LEU A 314 -18.33 0.54 -9.51
C LEU A 314 -17.87 1.99 -9.34
N ASP A 315 -17.44 2.63 -10.42
CA ASP A 315 -17.05 4.03 -10.40
C ASP A 315 -18.23 4.94 -10.06
N ALA A 316 -19.41 4.71 -10.62
CA ALA A 316 -20.60 5.52 -10.36
C ALA A 316 -21.03 5.48 -8.89
N VAL A 317 -21.03 4.28 -8.23
CA VAL A 317 -21.45 4.17 -6.82
C VAL A 317 -20.39 4.65 -5.82
N SER A 318 -19.14 4.81 -6.26
CA SER A 318 -18.00 5.18 -5.41
C SER A 318 -17.42 6.56 -5.71
N LEU A 319 -17.92 7.27 -6.72
CA LEU A 319 -17.37 8.55 -7.19
C LEU A 319 -17.33 9.59 -6.07
N PRO A 320 -16.13 10.17 -5.78
CA PRO A 320 -16.03 11.23 -4.79
C PRO A 320 -16.59 12.56 -5.35
N PRO A 321 -17.03 13.48 -4.48
CA PRO A 321 -17.46 14.81 -4.91
C PRO A 321 -16.29 15.59 -5.52
N VAL A 322 -16.55 16.38 -6.54
CA VAL A 322 -15.52 17.27 -7.13
C VAL A 322 -15.35 18.50 -6.24
N ILE A 323 -14.25 18.57 -5.49
CA ILE A 323 -13.93 19.67 -4.58
C ILE A 323 -13.15 20.79 -5.28
N TYR A 324 -13.02 21.97 -4.61
CA TYR A 324 -12.11 23.04 -5.08
C TYR A 324 -10.65 22.56 -4.96
N PRO A 325 -9.78 22.84 -5.96
CA PRO A 325 -9.99 23.67 -7.16
C PRO A 325 -10.57 22.90 -8.37
N TYR A 326 -10.80 21.61 -8.28
CA TYR A 326 -11.09 20.72 -9.42
C TYR A 326 -12.43 21.05 -10.10
N TRP A 327 -13.51 21.38 -9.36
CA TRP A 327 -14.75 21.83 -9.99
C TRP A 327 -14.57 23.14 -10.79
N HIS A 328 -13.66 24.03 -10.33
CA HIS A 328 -13.35 25.25 -11.05
C HIS A 328 -12.56 24.99 -12.33
N GLN A 329 -11.60 24.05 -12.27
CA GLN A 329 -10.83 23.62 -13.45
C GLN A 329 -11.73 22.97 -14.49
N LEU A 330 -12.69 22.13 -14.10
CA LEU A 330 -13.71 21.58 -15.00
C LEU A 330 -14.51 22.66 -15.71
N TRP A 331 -14.75 23.77 -15.06
CA TRP A 331 -15.52 24.86 -15.63
C TRP A 331 -14.68 25.77 -16.55
N THR A 332 -13.44 26.03 -16.20
CA THR A 332 -12.63 27.09 -16.81
C THR A 332 -11.44 26.59 -17.63
N ALA A 333 -11.07 25.34 -17.56
CA ALA A 333 -9.82 24.82 -18.11
C ALA A 333 -9.95 23.43 -18.77
N LYS A 334 -11.14 22.99 -19.16
CA LYS A 334 -11.36 21.67 -19.79
C LYS A 334 -10.46 21.40 -20.99
N ASP A 335 -10.16 22.43 -21.78
CA ASP A 335 -9.33 22.39 -22.97
C ASP A 335 -7.81 22.32 -22.67
N ARG A 336 -7.42 22.33 -21.41
CA ARG A 336 -6.01 22.38 -20.95
C ARG A 336 -5.62 21.29 -19.98
N LEU A 337 -6.51 20.32 -19.70
CA LEU A 337 -6.23 19.22 -18.78
C LEU A 337 -5.23 18.24 -19.38
N GLY A 338 -4.20 17.91 -18.60
CA GLY A 338 -3.21 16.89 -18.94
C GLY A 338 -3.61 15.49 -18.48
N GLU A 339 -2.76 14.51 -18.74
CA GLU A 339 -3.01 13.10 -18.42
C GLU A 339 -3.21 12.87 -16.90
N ALA A 340 -2.46 13.60 -16.08
CA ALA A 340 -2.57 13.53 -14.62
C ALA A 340 -3.92 14.10 -14.15
N ASP A 341 -4.36 15.24 -14.68
CA ASP A 341 -5.64 15.87 -14.35
C ASP A 341 -6.82 14.97 -14.75
N LEU A 342 -6.75 14.38 -15.94
CA LEU A 342 -7.78 13.48 -16.47
C LEU A 342 -7.90 12.17 -15.66
N SER A 343 -6.92 11.82 -14.84
CA SER A 343 -7.05 10.67 -13.93
C SER A 343 -8.12 10.87 -12.85
N LEU A 344 -8.38 12.12 -12.47
CA LEU A 344 -9.47 12.54 -11.57
C LEU A 344 -10.68 13.04 -12.36
N LEU A 345 -10.44 13.93 -13.31
CA LEU A 345 -11.50 14.74 -13.93
C LEU A 345 -12.11 14.09 -15.18
N GLY A 346 -11.47 13.06 -15.73
CA GLY A 346 -11.96 12.35 -16.91
C GLY A 346 -13.44 11.93 -16.85
N PRO A 347 -13.95 11.38 -15.73
CA PRO A 347 -15.36 11.02 -15.60
C PRO A 347 -16.34 12.20 -15.66
N HIS A 348 -15.85 13.43 -15.57
CA HIS A 348 -16.64 14.67 -15.51
C HIS A 348 -16.49 15.56 -16.77
N VAL A 349 -15.65 15.19 -17.73
CA VAL A 349 -15.40 15.93 -18.99
C VAL A 349 -16.26 15.39 -20.19
#